data_dc71c01ea71df2c0b9d55ee9b8eb8315
#
_entry.id   dc71c01ea71df2c0b9d55ee9b8eb8315
#
_cell.length_a   1.000
_cell.length_b   1.000
_cell.length_c   1.000
_cell.angle_alpha   90.00
_cell.angle_beta   90.00
_cell.angle_gamma   90.00
#
_symmetry.space_group_name_H-M   'P 1'
#
loop_
_entity.id
_entity.type
_entity.pdbx_description
1 polymer ?
#
loop_
_entity_poly.entity_id
_entity_poly.type
_entity_poly.pdbx_seq_one_letter_code
_entity_poly.pdbx_strand_id
1 'polypeptide(L)'
;MDNTTPERAGSAACAGEGPVDIRDLAVCKRDGRTEPYDGSKIKTAMSRAFAELGAQVDDNQLDQLLQAVESTMIARGVEGVEGIQDLVERALMEQGFYDVAKAYILYRHHRAERRGLRRALAQAAGAPDLVACLERIERDFTDPAYSLEHLEHRFSSFAKPGMSIEQRLDSLVKAAVELTCQEAPRWEMIAGRLLAFRAHRELASTQERLGLVDLYAKLRYLTDQDLYGDYILAAYTREEIDAAARLIDDSRDELFTYAGLDLLLKRYVIRTRDHQLLESPQEMYLGIALHLAMNENTDRLGWVERFYNMLSRLEVTMATPTLSNARKPYHQLSSCFIDTVPDSLTGIYRSIDNFAQVSK
;
A
#
# COMPACT_ATOMS: atom_id res chain seq x y z
N MET A 1 48.07 12.94 -50.90
CA MET A 1 49.27 12.38 -50.28
C MET A 1 49.01 12.46 -48.78
N ASP A 2 48.69 11.49 -47.98
CA ASP A 2 48.83 10.06 -48.03
C ASP A 2 47.57 9.40 -47.42
N ASN A 3 47.21 8.33 -48.06
CA ASN A 3 46.14 7.41 -47.73
C ASN A 3 46.75 6.34 -46.86
N THR A 4 46.28 6.13 -45.62
CA THR A 4 46.56 4.87 -44.89
C THR A 4 45.33 4.45 -44.06
N THR A 5 44.63 3.48 -44.63
CA THR A 5 43.67 2.58 -43.98
C THR A 5 44.41 1.66 -43.02
N PRO A 6 43.97 1.39 -41.80
CA PRO A 6 44.39 0.19 -41.07
C PRO A 6 43.46 -1.00 -41.31
N GLU A 7 44.11 -2.09 -41.58
CA GLU A 7 43.67 -3.43 -41.85
C GLU A 7 42.71 -4.03 -40.78
N ARG A 8 41.77 -4.82 -41.29
CA ARG A 8 40.96 -5.78 -40.54
C ARG A 8 41.91 -6.78 -39.85
N ALA A 9 41.92 -6.76 -38.51
CA ALA A 9 42.43 -7.87 -37.71
C ALA A 9 41.34 -8.94 -37.57
N GLY A 10 41.77 -10.16 -37.76
CA GLY A 10 40.98 -11.35 -38.00
C GLY A 10 40.07 -11.78 -36.84
N SER A 11 39.01 -12.44 -37.26
CA SER A 11 38.13 -13.31 -36.51
C SER A 11 38.95 -14.34 -35.73
N ALA A 12 39.00 -14.18 -34.41
CA ALA A 12 39.35 -15.32 -33.54
C ALA A 12 37.99 -16.02 -33.22
N ALA A 13 37.85 -17.21 -33.79
CA ALA A 13 36.82 -18.16 -33.41
C ALA A 13 37.01 -18.53 -31.94
N CYS A 14 36.13 -18.10 -31.04
CA CYS A 14 36.00 -18.67 -29.70
C CYS A 14 35.35 -20.02 -29.81
N ALA A 15 36.18 -21.04 -29.54
CA ALA A 15 35.73 -22.43 -29.41
C ALA A 15 35.04 -22.61 -28.05
N GLY A 16 33.91 -23.35 -28.05
CA GLY A 16 33.47 -24.23 -26.98
C GLY A 16 32.97 -23.59 -25.70
N GLU A 17 31.83 -22.91 -25.74
CA GLU A 17 31.01 -22.82 -24.53
C GLU A 17 30.26 -24.15 -24.37
N GLY A 18 30.46 -24.87 -23.26
CA GLY A 18 29.69 -26.04 -22.86
C GLY A 18 28.20 -25.71 -22.77
N PRO A 19 27.29 -26.68 -22.62
CA PRO A 19 25.87 -26.44 -22.56
C PRO A 19 25.59 -25.46 -21.40
N VAL A 20 25.02 -24.30 -21.74
CA VAL A 20 24.59 -23.30 -20.76
C VAL A 20 23.57 -23.96 -19.83
N ASP A 21 23.85 -24.05 -18.54
CA ASP A 21 22.87 -24.52 -17.57
C ASP A 21 21.76 -23.46 -17.45
N ILE A 22 20.51 -23.87 -17.67
CA ILE A 22 19.36 -22.97 -17.60
C ILE A 22 19.23 -22.24 -16.26
N ARG A 23 19.81 -22.81 -15.19
CA ARG A 23 19.83 -22.21 -13.83
C ARG A 23 20.73 -20.99 -13.74
N ASP A 24 21.67 -20.84 -14.65
CA ASP A 24 22.59 -19.69 -14.71
C ASP A 24 22.01 -18.53 -15.55
N LEU A 25 20.84 -18.74 -16.18
CA LEU A 25 20.19 -17.72 -16.99
C LEU A 25 19.52 -16.66 -16.13
N ALA A 26 19.71 -15.41 -16.53
CA ALA A 26 19.00 -14.27 -15.97
C ALA A 26 17.85 -13.83 -16.88
N VAL A 27 16.68 -13.64 -16.30
CA VAL A 27 15.49 -13.18 -17.03
C VAL A 27 15.34 -11.67 -16.88
N CYS A 28 15.34 -10.96 -18.00
CA CYS A 28 15.09 -9.54 -18.07
C CYS A 28 13.59 -9.27 -17.91
N LYS A 29 13.23 -8.57 -16.83
CA LYS A 29 11.87 -8.11 -16.57
C LYS A 29 11.52 -6.90 -17.45
N ARG A 30 10.22 -6.61 -17.56
CA ARG A 30 9.69 -5.47 -18.34
C ARG A 30 10.15 -4.09 -17.84
N ASP A 31 10.61 -4.00 -16.60
CA ASP A 31 11.17 -2.79 -15.99
C ASP A 31 12.69 -2.68 -16.10
N GLY A 32 13.31 -3.61 -16.84
CA GLY A 32 14.76 -3.67 -17.06
C GLY A 32 15.55 -4.38 -15.96
N ARG A 33 14.92 -4.81 -14.86
CA ARG A 33 15.59 -5.61 -13.82
C ARG A 33 15.83 -7.02 -14.33
N THR A 34 16.92 -7.60 -13.87
CA THR A 34 17.23 -9.02 -14.10
C THR A 34 16.97 -9.83 -12.85
N GLU A 35 16.34 -11.00 -13.00
CA GLU A 35 16.14 -11.98 -11.94
C GLU A 35 16.65 -13.34 -12.39
N PRO A 36 17.09 -14.23 -11.48
CA PRO A 36 17.40 -15.60 -11.80
C PRO A 36 16.21 -16.28 -12.48
N TYR A 37 16.49 -17.17 -13.44
CA TYR A 37 15.46 -17.96 -14.10
C TYR A 37 14.74 -18.88 -13.09
N ASP A 38 13.43 -18.97 -13.21
CA ASP A 38 12.58 -19.81 -12.37
C ASP A 38 11.48 -20.46 -13.23
N GLY A 39 11.72 -21.70 -13.65
CA GLY A 39 10.79 -22.49 -14.47
C GLY A 39 9.46 -22.78 -13.80
N SER A 40 9.41 -22.76 -12.45
CA SER A 40 8.17 -22.98 -11.70
C SER A 40 7.10 -21.93 -12.02
N LYS A 41 7.52 -20.71 -12.34
CA LYS A 41 6.61 -19.61 -12.75
C LYS A 41 5.94 -19.91 -14.08
N ILE A 42 6.67 -20.51 -15.01
CA ILE A 42 6.14 -20.93 -16.33
C ILE A 42 5.17 -22.09 -16.14
N LYS A 43 5.58 -23.12 -15.38
CA LYS A 43 4.73 -24.29 -15.06
C LYS A 43 3.42 -23.86 -14.41
N THR A 44 3.49 -22.94 -13.43
CA THR A 44 2.29 -22.40 -12.78
C THR A 44 1.39 -21.62 -13.74
N ALA A 45 1.96 -20.85 -14.67
CA ALA A 45 1.18 -20.10 -15.65
C ALA A 45 0.46 -21.03 -16.64
N MET A 46 1.12 -22.08 -17.11
CA MET A 46 0.50 -23.12 -17.96
C MET A 46 -0.60 -23.87 -17.19
N SER A 47 -0.32 -24.34 -15.96
CA SER A 47 -1.31 -25.04 -15.13
C SER A 47 -2.60 -24.22 -14.93
N ARG A 48 -2.47 -22.91 -14.71
CA ARG A 48 -3.63 -22.01 -14.61
C ARG A 48 -4.44 -21.93 -15.90
N ALA A 49 -3.79 -21.93 -17.06
CA ALA A 49 -4.50 -21.91 -18.33
C ALA A 49 -5.29 -23.21 -18.59
N PHE A 50 -4.76 -24.36 -18.18
CA PHE A 50 -5.50 -25.63 -18.18
C PHE A 50 -6.69 -25.60 -17.22
N ALA A 51 -6.47 -25.12 -16.00
CA ALA A 51 -7.52 -25.05 -14.96
C ALA A 51 -8.68 -24.14 -15.36
N GLU A 52 -8.42 -23.03 -16.07
CA GLU A 52 -9.45 -22.10 -16.56
C GLU A 52 -10.44 -22.76 -17.50
N LEU A 53 -9.98 -23.75 -18.27
CA LEU A 53 -10.82 -24.54 -19.17
C LEU A 53 -11.41 -25.79 -18.51
N GLY A 54 -11.13 -26.04 -17.22
CA GLY A 54 -11.48 -27.29 -16.56
C GLY A 54 -10.76 -28.51 -17.13
N ALA A 55 -9.71 -28.29 -17.94
CA ALA A 55 -8.91 -29.34 -18.55
C ALA A 55 -7.92 -29.90 -17.53
N GLN A 56 -7.86 -31.24 -17.41
CA GLN A 56 -6.86 -31.89 -16.57
C GLN A 56 -5.53 -32.00 -17.35
N VAL A 57 -4.47 -31.68 -16.63
CA VAL A 57 -3.08 -31.84 -17.10
C VAL A 57 -2.30 -32.51 -15.96
N ASP A 58 -1.53 -33.52 -16.28
CA ASP A 58 -0.65 -34.15 -15.30
C ASP A 58 0.70 -33.42 -15.21
N ASP A 59 1.42 -33.66 -14.11
CA ASP A 59 2.72 -33.03 -13.86
C ASP A 59 3.76 -33.38 -14.93
N ASN A 60 3.69 -34.58 -15.50
CA ASN A 60 4.63 -35.02 -16.53
C ASN A 60 4.41 -34.25 -17.87
N GLN A 61 3.14 -34.00 -18.24
CA GLN A 61 2.82 -33.17 -19.39
C GLN A 61 3.28 -31.72 -19.21
N LEU A 62 3.09 -31.16 -18.02
CA LEU A 62 3.59 -29.82 -17.69
C LEU A 62 5.11 -29.75 -17.74
N ASP A 63 5.81 -30.80 -17.29
CA ASP A 63 7.28 -30.88 -17.35
C ASP A 63 7.79 -31.01 -18.79
N GLN A 64 7.09 -31.76 -19.64
CA GLN A 64 7.42 -31.85 -21.05
C GLN A 64 7.24 -30.52 -21.78
N LEU A 65 6.14 -29.81 -21.51
CA LEU A 65 5.91 -28.44 -22.02
C LEU A 65 6.98 -27.46 -21.54
N LEU A 66 7.32 -27.50 -20.27
CA LEU A 66 8.38 -26.66 -19.70
C LEU A 66 9.73 -26.94 -20.38
N GLN A 67 10.10 -28.21 -20.52
CA GLN A 67 11.35 -28.62 -21.20
C GLN A 67 11.41 -28.17 -22.67
N ALA A 68 10.30 -28.20 -23.40
CA ALA A 68 10.22 -27.68 -24.74
C ALA A 68 10.46 -26.17 -24.82
N VAL A 69 9.86 -25.41 -23.88
CA VAL A 69 10.07 -23.96 -23.74
C VAL A 69 11.52 -23.67 -23.42
N GLU A 70 12.10 -24.36 -22.42
CA GLU A 70 13.46 -24.17 -21.94
C GLU A 70 14.50 -24.46 -23.03
N SER A 71 14.33 -25.57 -23.75
CA SER A 71 15.20 -25.95 -24.87
C SER A 71 15.21 -24.90 -25.98
N THR A 72 14.03 -24.34 -26.29
CA THR A 72 13.88 -23.32 -27.33
C THR A 72 14.42 -21.96 -26.82
N MET A 73 14.26 -21.66 -25.53
CA MET A 73 14.77 -20.45 -24.88
C MET A 73 16.31 -20.40 -24.97
N ILE A 74 16.97 -21.52 -24.65
CA ILE A 74 18.43 -21.64 -24.75
C ILE A 74 18.89 -21.54 -26.21
N ALA A 75 18.25 -22.29 -27.09
CA ALA A 75 18.62 -22.34 -28.52
C ALA A 75 18.51 -20.99 -29.21
N ARG A 76 17.59 -20.13 -28.79
CA ARG A 76 17.33 -18.81 -29.40
C ARG A 76 17.91 -17.64 -28.61
N GLY A 77 18.51 -17.85 -27.42
CA GLY A 77 19.02 -16.80 -26.55
C GLY A 77 17.92 -15.86 -26.06
N VAL A 78 16.74 -16.40 -25.71
CA VAL A 78 15.60 -15.58 -25.25
C VAL A 78 15.71 -15.35 -23.75
N GLU A 79 15.97 -14.09 -23.35
CA GLU A 79 16.14 -13.68 -21.96
C GLU A 79 14.96 -12.81 -21.46
N GLY A 80 14.12 -12.30 -22.32
CA GLY A 80 13.01 -11.39 -21.97
C GLY A 80 11.70 -12.13 -21.66
N VAL A 81 10.96 -11.65 -20.66
CA VAL A 81 9.66 -12.23 -20.25
C VAL A 81 8.68 -12.34 -21.41
N GLU A 82 8.62 -11.38 -22.32
CA GLU A 82 7.70 -11.43 -23.46
C GLU A 82 8.08 -12.55 -24.42
N GLY A 83 9.38 -12.68 -24.74
CA GLY A 83 9.86 -13.78 -25.59
C GLY A 83 9.61 -15.16 -24.97
N ILE A 84 9.79 -15.30 -23.65
CA ILE A 84 9.47 -16.54 -22.93
C ILE A 84 7.98 -16.88 -23.06
N GLN A 85 7.10 -15.88 -22.91
CA GLN A 85 5.66 -16.08 -23.07
C GLN A 85 5.27 -16.49 -24.49
N ASP A 86 5.92 -15.93 -25.51
CA ASP A 86 5.72 -16.35 -26.90
C ASP A 86 6.16 -17.81 -27.16
N LEU A 87 7.22 -18.25 -26.45
CA LEU A 87 7.66 -19.65 -26.48
C LEU A 87 6.65 -20.59 -25.82
N VAL A 88 6.04 -20.17 -24.69
CA VAL A 88 4.96 -20.94 -24.03
C VAL A 88 3.75 -21.08 -24.93
N GLU A 89 3.30 -20.01 -25.59
CA GLU A 89 2.19 -20.05 -26.55
C GLU A 89 2.48 -21.06 -27.69
N ARG A 90 3.69 -21.01 -28.23
CA ARG A 90 4.13 -21.90 -29.28
C ARG A 90 4.18 -23.37 -28.83
N ALA A 91 4.77 -23.65 -27.67
CA ALA A 91 4.87 -24.99 -27.11
C ALA A 91 3.47 -25.61 -26.88
N LEU A 92 2.52 -24.85 -26.37
CA LEU A 92 1.14 -25.28 -26.23
C LEU A 92 0.48 -25.62 -27.58
N MET A 93 0.70 -24.78 -28.60
CA MET A 93 0.17 -25.04 -29.96
C MET A 93 0.82 -26.27 -30.61
N GLU A 94 2.14 -26.42 -30.53
CA GLU A 94 2.89 -27.52 -31.10
C GLU A 94 2.53 -28.88 -30.50
N GLN A 95 2.16 -28.89 -29.21
CA GLN A 95 1.67 -30.08 -28.48
C GLN A 95 0.15 -30.34 -28.70
N GLY A 96 -0.53 -29.53 -29.49
CA GLY A 96 -1.95 -29.70 -29.83
C GLY A 96 -2.94 -29.13 -28.81
N PHE A 97 -2.48 -28.40 -27.78
CA PHE A 97 -3.32 -27.78 -26.77
C PHE A 97 -3.86 -26.41 -27.22
N TYR A 98 -4.55 -26.38 -28.37
CA TYR A 98 -4.98 -25.13 -29.02
C TYR A 98 -5.92 -24.27 -28.14
N ASP A 99 -6.87 -24.90 -27.46
CA ASP A 99 -7.81 -24.18 -26.60
C ASP A 99 -7.09 -23.58 -25.38
N VAL A 100 -6.13 -24.33 -24.81
CA VAL A 100 -5.29 -23.85 -23.69
C VAL A 100 -4.37 -22.72 -24.15
N ALA A 101 -3.76 -22.83 -25.34
CA ALA A 101 -2.96 -21.75 -25.93
C ALA A 101 -3.80 -20.48 -26.11
N LYS A 102 -5.05 -20.61 -26.61
CA LYS A 102 -5.98 -19.49 -26.74
C LYS A 102 -6.32 -18.87 -25.41
N ALA A 103 -6.64 -19.67 -24.38
CA ALA A 103 -6.89 -19.18 -23.02
C ALA A 103 -5.67 -18.45 -22.44
N TYR A 104 -4.46 -19.00 -22.64
CA TYR A 104 -3.22 -18.38 -22.21
C TYR A 104 -2.96 -17.02 -22.88
N ILE A 105 -3.18 -16.92 -24.21
CA ILE A 105 -3.04 -15.68 -24.97
C ILE A 105 -4.04 -14.61 -24.46
N LEU A 106 -5.31 -14.99 -24.30
CA LEU A 106 -6.34 -14.08 -23.77
C LEU A 106 -6.01 -13.60 -22.36
N TYR A 107 -5.59 -14.51 -21.48
CA TYR A 107 -5.16 -14.17 -20.14
C TYR A 107 -3.97 -13.19 -20.13
N ARG A 108 -2.97 -13.44 -20.99
CA ARG A 108 -1.81 -12.54 -21.17
C ARG A 108 -2.25 -11.15 -21.64
N HIS A 109 -3.15 -11.11 -22.61
CA HIS A 109 -3.69 -9.86 -23.16
C HIS A 109 -4.42 -9.04 -22.07
N HIS A 110 -5.36 -9.66 -21.35
CA HIS A 110 -6.07 -9.00 -20.26
C HIS A 110 -5.13 -8.50 -19.16
N ARG A 111 -4.09 -9.27 -18.83
CA ARG A 111 -3.08 -8.78 -17.86
C ARG A 111 -2.26 -7.60 -18.38
N ALA A 112 -2.00 -7.56 -19.69
CA ALA A 112 -1.30 -6.42 -20.30
C ALA A 112 -2.17 -5.17 -20.30
N GLU A 113 -3.46 -5.30 -20.64
CA GLU A 113 -4.44 -4.21 -20.58
C GLU A 113 -4.57 -3.64 -19.19
N ARG A 114 -4.78 -4.48 -18.15
CA ARG A 114 -4.85 -4.05 -16.76
C ARG A 114 -3.59 -3.31 -16.31
N ARG A 115 -2.39 -3.78 -16.68
CA ARG A 115 -1.14 -3.07 -16.41
C ARG A 115 -1.10 -1.71 -17.13
N GLY A 116 -1.55 -1.66 -18.37
CA GLY A 116 -1.67 -0.42 -19.15
C GLY A 116 -2.57 0.59 -18.45
N LEU A 117 -3.76 0.15 -18.03
CA LEU A 117 -4.73 0.97 -17.34
C LEU A 117 -4.20 1.53 -16.01
N ARG A 118 -3.56 0.69 -15.17
CA ARG A 118 -2.93 1.17 -13.92
C ARG A 118 -1.90 2.25 -14.18
N ARG A 119 -1.05 2.07 -15.18
CA ARG A 119 -0.04 3.07 -15.56
C ARG A 119 -0.68 4.35 -16.08
N ALA A 120 -1.71 4.24 -16.90
CA ALA A 120 -2.45 5.40 -17.42
C ALA A 120 -3.11 6.20 -16.30
N LEU A 121 -3.78 5.54 -15.34
CA LEU A 121 -4.36 6.18 -14.16
C LEU A 121 -3.29 6.86 -13.30
N ALA A 122 -2.19 6.18 -13.02
CA ALA A 122 -1.09 6.73 -12.22
C ALA A 122 -0.43 7.94 -12.91
N GLN A 123 -0.27 7.88 -14.23
CA GLN A 123 0.24 9.00 -15.02
C GLN A 123 -0.74 10.17 -15.03
N ALA A 124 -2.03 9.91 -15.24
CA ALA A 124 -3.07 10.94 -15.23
C ALA A 124 -3.21 11.62 -13.86
N ALA A 125 -3.05 10.85 -12.78
CA ALA A 125 -2.97 11.38 -11.42
C ALA A 125 -1.65 12.12 -11.12
N GLY A 126 -0.60 11.94 -11.92
CA GLY A 126 0.73 12.51 -11.70
C GLY A 126 1.51 11.84 -10.57
N ALA A 127 1.16 10.59 -10.23
CA ALA A 127 1.71 9.84 -9.12
C ALA A 127 2.11 8.42 -9.59
N PRO A 128 3.32 8.23 -10.15
CA PRO A 128 3.77 6.92 -10.67
C PRO A 128 3.76 5.80 -9.62
N ASP A 129 3.98 6.12 -8.36
CA ASP A 129 3.93 5.23 -7.20
C ASP A 129 2.50 4.70 -6.89
N LEU A 130 1.45 5.34 -7.41
CA LEU A 130 0.07 4.88 -7.30
C LEU A 130 -0.14 3.49 -7.93
N VAL A 131 0.68 3.07 -8.91
CA VAL A 131 0.58 1.76 -9.56
C VAL A 131 0.53 0.61 -8.56
N ALA A 132 1.36 0.65 -7.52
CA ALA A 132 1.39 -0.40 -6.49
C ALA A 132 0.08 -0.45 -5.66
N CYS A 133 -0.50 0.71 -5.36
CA CYS A 133 -1.80 0.79 -4.68
C CYS A 133 -2.92 0.21 -5.55
N LEU A 134 -2.98 0.61 -6.83
CA LEU A 134 -3.96 0.09 -7.78
C LEU A 134 -3.83 -1.43 -8.00
N GLU A 135 -2.61 -1.96 -7.96
CA GLU A 135 -2.37 -3.40 -8.07
C GLU A 135 -2.92 -4.18 -6.86
N ARG A 136 -2.78 -3.64 -5.65
CA ARG A 136 -3.40 -4.22 -4.45
C ARG A 136 -4.92 -4.15 -4.52
N ILE A 137 -5.48 -3.03 -4.98
CA ILE A 137 -6.92 -2.88 -5.18
C ILE A 137 -7.45 -3.95 -6.14
N GLU A 138 -6.88 -4.12 -7.33
CA GLU A 138 -7.32 -5.14 -8.29
C GLU A 138 -7.18 -6.57 -7.77
N ARG A 139 -6.17 -6.85 -6.94
CA ARG A 139 -5.98 -8.17 -6.33
C ARG A 139 -7.07 -8.51 -5.33
N ASP A 140 -7.51 -7.53 -4.54
CA ASP A 140 -8.41 -7.73 -3.41
C ASP A 140 -9.89 -7.50 -3.78
N PHE A 141 -10.15 -6.81 -4.90
CA PHE A 141 -11.48 -6.51 -5.42
C PHE A 141 -11.62 -7.08 -6.85
N THR A 142 -11.85 -8.37 -6.94
CA THR A 142 -11.84 -9.12 -8.21
C THR A 142 -13.16 -9.10 -8.96
N ASP A 143 -14.26 -8.69 -8.31
CA ASP A 143 -15.57 -8.56 -8.96
C ASP A 143 -15.54 -7.46 -10.04
N PRO A 144 -16.08 -7.72 -11.26
CA PRO A 144 -16.13 -6.73 -12.34
C PRO A 144 -16.77 -5.39 -11.95
N ALA A 145 -17.67 -5.36 -10.97
CA ALA A 145 -18.26 -4.12 -10.45
C ALA A 145 -17.22 -3.16 -9.86
N TYR A 146 -16.03 -3.66 -9.49
CA TYR A 146 -14.91 -2.89 -8.93
C TYR A 146 -13.74 -2.71 -9.90
N SER A 147 -14.02 -2.73 -11.20
CA SER A 147 -12.98 -2.59 -12.23
C SER A 147 -12.39 -1.18 -12.22
N LEU A 148 -11.07 -1.10 -12.46
CA LEU A 148 -10.37 0.18 -12.60
C LEU A 148 -10.83 0.98 -13.82
N GLU A 149 -11.50 0.35 -14.79
CA GLU A 149 -12.11 1.02 -15.94
C GLU A 149 -13.23 1.96 -15.51
N HIS A 150 -14.08 1.54 -14.54
CA HIS A 150 -15.09 2.40 -13.95
C HIS A 150 -14.44 3.60 -13.24
N LEU A 151 -13.37 3.35 -12.51
CA LEU A 151 -12.62 4.41 -11.82
C LEU A 151 -12.00 5.40 -12.81
N GLU A 152 -11.36 4.90 -13.87
CA GLU A 152 -10.73 5.73 -14.91
C GLU A 152 -11.76 6.60 -15.63
N HIS A 153 -12.87 6.00 -16.06
CA HIS A 153 -13.97 6.72 -16.70
C HIS A 153 -14.51 7.82 -15.78
N ARG A 154 -14.75 7.50 -14.49
CA ARG A 154 -15.26 8.50 -13.54
C ARG A 154 -14.23 9.57 -13.21
N PHE A 155 -12.98 9.20 -13.01
CA PHE A 155 -11.88 10.13 -12.75
C PHE A 155 -11.69 11.13 -13.92
N SER A 156 -11.77 10.66 -15.16
CA SER A 156 -11.63 11.50 -16.36
C SER A 156 -12.69 12.62 -16.41
N SER A 157 -13.85 12.43 -15.79
CA SER A 157 -14.88 13.48 -15.70
C SER A 157 -14.55 14.61 -14.71
N PHE A 158 -13.64 14.36 -13.76
CA PHE A 158 -13.21 15.34 -12.76
C PHE A 158 -11.86 15.97 -13.07
N ALA A 159 -10.96 15.24 -13.72
CA ALA A 159 -9.61 15.71 -14.03
C ALA A 159 -9.65 16.87 -15.02
N LYS A 160 -9.07 18.01 -14.62
CA LYS A 160 -8.99 19.22 -15.48
C LYS A 160 -7.54 19.58 -15.75
N PRO A 161 -7.23 20.17 -16.90
CA PRO A 161 -5.91 20.74 -17.15
C PRO A 161 -5.52 21.76 -16.07
N GLY A 162 -4.26 21.75 -15.65
CA GLY A 162 -3.72 22.70 -14.66
C GLY A 162 -3.92 22.31 -13.20
N MET A 163 -4.58 21.18 -12.89
CA MET A 163 -4.66 20.66 -11.53
C MET A 163 -3.28 20.24 -11.01
N SER A 164 -3.01 20.53 -9.72
CA SER A 164 -1.85 19.98 -9.01
C SER A 164 -1.99 18.46 -8.83
N ILE A 165 -0.90 17.78 -8.43
CA ILE A 165 -0.93 16.34 -8.14
C ILE A 165 -1.93 16.06 -7.02
N GLU A 166 -1.93 16.85 -5.95
CA GLU A 166 -2.83 16.71 -4.80
C GLU A 166 -4.29 16.84 -5.25
N GLN A 167 -4.62 17.85 -6.06
CA GLN A 167 -5.98 18.04 -6.60
C GLN A 167 -6.43 16.87 -7.49
N ARG A 168 -5.51 16.27 -8.26
CA ARG A 168 -5.81 15.09 -9.07
C ARG A 168 -6.02 13.86 -8.20
N LEU A 169 -5.23 13.66 -7.15
CA LEU A 169 -5.43 12.58 -6.19
C LEU A 169 -6.75 12.75 -5.43
N ASP A 170 -7.11 13.96 -5.01
CA ASP A 170 -8.42 14.25 -4.43
C ASP A 170 -9.56 13.93 -5.39
N SER A 171 -9.39 14.24 -6.68
CA SER A 171 -10.38 13.91 -7.72
C SER A 171 -10.50 12.40 -7.94
N LEU A 172 -9.39 11.66 -7.84
CA LEU A 172 -9.38 10.20 -7.93
C LEU A 172 -10.11 9.55 -6.75
N VAL A 173 -9.85 10.02 -5.52
CA VAL A 173 -10.58 9.60 -4.32
C VAL A 173 -12.07 9.89 -4.47
N LYS A 174 -12.43 11.11 -4.91
CA LYS A 174 -13.82 11.50 -5.15
C LYS A 174 -14.49 10.61 -6.20
N ALA A 175 -13.79 10.27 -7.28
CA ALA A 175 -14.31 9.36 -8.30
C ALA A 175 -14.69 8.00 -7.72
N ALA A 176 -13.84 7.43 -6.85
CA ALA A 176 -14.12 6.18 -6.17
C ALA A 176 -15.32 6.29 -5.20
N VAL A 177 -15.41 7.40 -4.44
CA VAL A 177 -16.56 7.65 -3.55
C VAL A 177 -17.88 7.70 -4.33
N GLU A 178 -17.90 8.36 -5.49
CA GLU A 178 -19.13 8.47 -6.30
C GLU A 178 -19.55 7.18 -7.02
N LEU A 179 -18.66 6.19 -7.08
CA LEU A 179 -18.99 4.84 -7.56
C LEU A 179 -19.66 3.98 -6.48
N THR A 180 -19.66 4.43 -5.22
CA THR A 180 -20.31 3.71 -4.13
C THR A 180 -21.81 3.74 -4.30
N CYS A 181 -22.43 2.56 -4.42
CA CYS A 181 -23.88 2.39 -4.52
C CYS A 181 -24.30 1.09 -3.82
N GLN A 182 -25.59 0.82 -3.77
CA GLN A 182 -26.13 -0.36 -3.11
C GLN A 182 -25.63 -1.67 -3.76
N GLU A 183 -25.45 -1.67 -5.07
CA GLU A 183 -24.99 -2.81 -5.87
C GLU A 183 -23.46 -3.00 -5.77
N ALA A 184 -22.73 -1.93 -5.46
CA ALA A 184 -21.26 -1.93 -5.38
C ALA A 184 -20.75 -1.17 -4.14
N PRO A 185 -21.09 -1.60 -2.91
CA PRO A 185 -20.81 -0.85 -1.69
C PRO A 185 -19.30 -0.82 -1.33
N ARG A 186 -18.51 -1.80 -1.82
CA ARG A 186 -17.08 -1.88 -1.48
C ARG A 186 -16.22 -0.82 -2.19
N TRP A 187 -16.78 0.00 -3.07
CA TRP A 187 -16.10 1.20 -3.57
C TRP A 187 -15.71 2.14 -2.44
N GLU A 188 -16.44 2.14 -1.32
CA GLU A 188 -16.06 2.89 -0.13
C GLU A 188 -14.71 2.44 0.46
N MET A 189 -14.41 1.13 0.43
CA MET A 189 -13.11 0.59 0.83
C MET A 189 -12.01 0.97 -0.16
N ILE A 190 -12.30 0.92 -1.46
CA ILE A 190 -11.36 1.35 -2.50
C ILE A 190 -11.04 2.84 -2.35
N ALA A 191 -12.04 3.67 -2.13
CA ALA A 191 -11.87 5.10 -1.86
C ALA A 191 -11.03 5.33 -0.59
N GLY A 192 -11.22 4.53 0.46
CA GLY A 192 -10.40 4.52 1.67
C GLY A 192 -8.92 4.26 1.38
N ARG A 193 -8.61 3.25 0.57
CA ARG A 193 -7.22 2.93 0.17
C ARG A 193 -6.56 4.03 -0.66
N LEU A 194 -7.31 4.65 -1.56
CA LEU A 194 -6.82 5.80 -2.34
C LEU A 194 -6.59 7.02 -1.45
N LEU A 195 -7.46 7.25 -0.46
CA LEU A 195 -7.29 8.31 0.53
C LEU A 195 -6.07 8.05 1.42
N ALA A 196 -5.84 6.79 1.86
CA ALA A 196 -4.65 6.40 2.61
C ALA A 196 -3.37 6.69 1.79
N PHE A 197 -3.33 6.27 0.52
CA PHE A 197 -2.23 6.55 -0.38
C PHE A 197 -1.95 8.08 -0.48
N ARG A 198 -2.99 8.89 -0.69
CA ARG A 198 -2.86 10.35 -0.74
C ARG A 198 -2.33 10.92 0.57
N ALA A 199 -2.86 10.47 1.71
CA ALA A 199 -2.46 10.94 3.03
C ALA A 199 -0.99 10.59 3.35
N HIS A 200 -0.55 9.38 3.02
CA HIS A 200 0.85 8.97 3.19
C HIS A 200 1.80 9.81 2.34
N ARG A 201 1.42 10.16 1.11
CA ARG A 201 2.23 11.08 0.28
C ARG A 201 2.33 12.47 0.89
N GLU A 202 1.22 13.03 1.36
CA GLU A 202 1.18 14.33 2.04
C GLU A 202 2.10 14.31 3.26
N LEU A 203 1.98 13.27 4.08
CA LEU A 203 2.79 13.10 5.30
C LEU A 203 4.29 12.98 4.97
N ALA A 204 4.65 12.13 4.01
CA ALA A 204 6.05 11.95 3.59
C ALA A 204 6.68 13.27 3.11
N SER A 205 5.96 14.03 2.26
CA SER A 205 6.41 15.35 1.81
C SER A 205 6.58 16.33 2.96
N THR A 206 5.68 16.32 3.94
CA THR A 206 5.78 17.18 5.13
C THR A 206 6.97 16.78 6.01
N GLN A 207 7.19 15.48 6.22
CA GLN A 207 8.32 14.96 6.99
C GLN A 207 9.66 15.31 6.35
N GLU A 208 9.79 15.12 5.04
CA GLU A 208 10.99 15.48 4.29
C GLU A 208 11.30 16.97 4.42
N ARG A 209 10.31 17.83 4.21
CA ARG A 209 10.46 19.31 4.31
C ARG A 209 10.87 19.75 5.72
N LEU A 210 10.42 19.06 6.76
CA LEU A 210 10.73 19.37 8.16
C LEU A 210 11.97 18.63 8.69
N GLY A 211 12.58 17.73 7.91
CA GLY A 211 13.76 16.95 8.31
C GLY A 211 13.46 15.91 9.39
N LEU A 212 12.23 15.36 9.44
CA LEU A 212 11.79 14.38 10.43
C LEU A 212 12.17 12.97 9.96
N VAL A 213 13.40 12.56 10.29
CA VAL A 213 14.03 11.33 9.76
C VAL A 213 13.57 10.04 10.44
N ASP A 214 13.07 10.12 11.67
CA ASP A 214 12.59 8.98 12.46
C ASP A 214 11.45 9.41 13.41
N LEU A 215 10.80 8.42 14.05
CA LEU A 215 9.69 8.70 14.98
C LEU A 215 10.15 9.53 16.17
N TYR A 216 11.33 9.27 16.74
CA TYR A 216 11.85 10.03 17.87
C TYR A 216 12.06 11.52 17.52
N ALA A 217 12.66 11.80 16.36
CA ALA A 217 12.84 13.18 15.88
C ALA A 217 11.48 13.86 15.68
N LYS A 218 10.48 13.11 15.14
CA LYS A 218 9.12 13.60 14.99
C LYS A 218 8.48 13.93 16.35
N LEU A 219 8.55 13.03 17.33
CA LEU A 219 7.96 13.26 18.66
C LEU A 219 8.61 14.47 19.33
N ARG A 220 9.92 14.63 19.23
CA ARG A 220 10.61 15.83 19.71
C ARG A 220 10.09 17.10 19.06
N TYR A 221 10.02 17.11 17.72
CA TYR A 221 9.49 18.26 16.98
C TYR A 221 8.06 18.59 17.42
N LEU A 222 7.18 17.59 17.53
CA LEU A 222 5.80 17.79 17.95
C LEU A 222 5.70 18.29 19.39
N THR A 223 6.58 17.84 20.29
CA THR A 223 6.66 18.32 21.68
C THR A 223 7.13 19.77 21.73
N ASP A 224 8.17 20.13 20.97
CA ASP A 224 8.67 21.51 20.87
C ASP A 224 7.62 22.49 20.28
N GLN A 225 6.66 21.96 19.49
CA GLN A 225 5.53 22.74 18.95
C GLN A 225 4.28 22.74 19.86
N ASP A 226 4.34 22.15 21.06
CA ASP A 226 3.20 21.98 21.99
C ASP A 226 2.02 21.21 21.37
N LEU A 227 2.34 20.26 20.46
CA LEU A 227 1.37 19.38 19.80
C LEU A 227 1.36 17.97 20.40
N TYR A 228 2.43 17.60 21.13
CA TYR A 228 2.61 16.30 21.78
C TYR A 228 3.05 16.49 23.22
N GLY A 229 2.62 15.62 24.12
CA GLY A 229 2.95 15.71 25.54
C GLY A 229 4.41 15.34 25.80
N ASP A 230 5.14 16.20 26.52
CA ASP A 230 6.53 15.99 26.94
C ASP A 230 6.69 14.76 27.85
N TYR A 231 5.63 14.38 28.55
CA TYR A 231 5.57 13.22 29.43
C TYR A 231 5.84 11.88 28.71
N ILE A 232 5.56 11.79 27.40
CA ILE A 232 5.89 10.60 26.61
C ILE A 232 7.41 10.47 26.46
N LEU A 233 8.10 11.56 26.10
CA LEU A 233 9.57 11.58 25.99
C LEU A 233 10.26 11.47 27.37
N ALA A 234 9.58 11.85 28.46
CA ALA A 234 10.06 11.64 29.82
C ALA A 234 9.90 10.18 30.28
N ALA A 235 8.84 9.47 29.79
CA ALA A 235 8.54 8.09 30.17
C ALA A 235 9.36 7.05 29.41
N TYR A 236 9.73 7.33 28.15
CA TYR A 236 10.37 6.38 27.23
C TYR A 236 11.75 6.87 26.78
N THR A 237 12.73 5.97 26.78
CA THR A 237 14.03 6.25 26.16
C THR A 237 13.93 6.30 24.64
N ARG A 238 14.97 6.84 23.99
CA ARG A 238 15.05 6.82 22.51
C ARG A 238 14.98 5.41 21.96
N GLU A 239 15.73 4.48 22.57
CA GLU A 239 15.78 3.07 22.14
C GLU A 239 14.41 2.38 22.24
N GLU A 240 13.63 2.72 23.27
CA GLU A 240 12.27 2.21 23.44
C GLU A 240 11.31 2.78 22.38
N ILE A 241 11.42 4.08 22.06
CA ILE A 241 10.64 4.69 20.97
C ILE A 241 11.01 4.11 19.62
N ASP A 242 12.30 3.91 19.35
CA ASP A 242 12.79 3.29 18.11
C ASP A 242 12.34 1.81 18.01
N ALA A 243 12.26 1.11 19.15
CA ALA A 243 11.68 -0.24 19.19
C ALA A 243 10.19 -0.24 18.91
N ALA A 244 9.43 0.70 19.51
CA ALA A 244 8.00 0.85 19.27
C ALA A 244 7.70 1.27 17.82
N ALA A 245 8.52 2.11 17.21
CA ALA A 245 8.36 2.53 15.81
C ALA A 245 8.35 1.35 14.83
N ARG A 246 9.06 0.25 15.14
CA ARG A 246 9.06 -0.97 14.31
C ARG A 246 7.75 -1.74 14.32
N LEU A 247 6.84 -1.42 15.24
CA LEU A 247 5.49 -2.00 15.28
C LEU A 247 4.56 -1.38 14.23
N ILE A 248 4.89 -0.19 13.73
CA ILE A 248 4.05 0.51 12.76
C ILE A 248 3.90 -0.34 11.49
N ASP A 249 2.65 -0.60 11.12
CA ASP A 249 2.25 -1.33 9.94
C ASP A 249 1.24 -0.48 9.15
N ASP A 250 1.76 0.32 8.23
CA ASP A 250 0.97 1.24 7.40
C ASP A 250 -0.06 0.52 6.52
N SER A 251 0.11 -0.79 6.27
CA SER A 251 -0.86 -1.57 5.50
C SER A 251 -2.22 -1.67 6.20
N ARG A 252 -2.27 -1.48 7.53
CA ARG A 252 -3.51 -1.48 8.31
C ARG A 252 -4.41 -0.28 8.00
N ASP A 253 -3.88 0.79 7.40
CA ASP A 253 -4.70 1.90 6.92
C ASP A 253 -5.63 1.46 5.77
N GLU A 254 -5.35 0.34 5.10
CA GLU A 254 -6.23 -0.26 4.10
C GLU A 254 -7.49 -0.94 4.69
N LEU A 255 -7.56 -1.09 6.02
CA LEU A 255 -8.75 -1.61 6.73
C LEU A 255 -9.88 -0.60 6.84
N PHE A 256 -9.58 0.70 6.69
CA PHE A 256 -10.58 1.74 6.82
C PHE A 256 -11.47 1.88 5.59
N THR A 257 -12.74 2.18 5.83
CA THR A 257 -13.59 2.78 4.80
C THR A 257 -13.16 4.24 4.56
N TYR A 258 -13.61 4.81 3.44
CA TYR A 258 -13.38 6.24 3.17
C TYR A 258 -13.86 7.13 4.33
N ALA A 259 -15.11 6.94 4.77
CA ALA A 259 -15.69 7.75 5.84
C ALA A 259 -14.92 7.62 7.16
N GLY A 260 -14.49 6.39 7.52
CA GLY A 260 -13.70 6.15 8.71
C GLY A 260 -12.33 6.84 8.67
N LEU A 261 -11.60 6.67 7.58
CA LEU A 261 -10.28 7.29 7.41
C LEU A 261 -10.37 8.82 7.32
N ASP A 262 -11.32 9.35 6.56
CA ASP A 262 -11.53 10.79 6.41
C ASP A 262 -11.82 11.45 7.79
N LEU A 263 -12.62 10.78 8.62
CA LEU A 263 -12.87 11.23 9.98
C LEU A 263 -11.60 11.25 10.83
N LEU A 264 -10.78 10.19 10.78
CA LEU A 264 -9.50 10.14 11.50
C LEU A 264 -8.57 11.27 11.06
N LEU A 265 -8.39 11.41 9.75
CA LEU A 265 -7.51 12.41 9.17
C LEU A 265 -7.96 13.85 9.46
N LYS A 266 -9.25 14.12 9.50
CA LYS A 266 -9.78 15.48 9.77
C LYS A 266 -9.85 15.83 11.25
N ARG A 267 -10.06 14.85 12.13
CA ARG A 267 -10.46 15.14 13.50
C ARG A 267 -9.45 14.70 14.56
N TYR A 268 -8.69 13.63 14.33
CA TYR A 268 -7.92 12.99 15.38
C TYR A 268 -6.41 13.09 15.21
N VAL A 269 -5.89 12.91 13.98
CA VAL A 269 -4.45 13.00 13.74
C VAL A 269 -3.92 14.43 13.94
N ILE A 270 -2.65 14.52 14.30
CA ILE A 270 -1.99 15.81 14.51
C ILE A 270 -1.69 16.47 13.16
N ARG A 271 -1.98 17.77 13.07
CA ARG A 271 -1.76 18.61 11.91
C ARG A 271 -1.03 19.90 12.28
N THR A 272 -0.38 20.52 11.32
CA THR A 272 0.11 21.90 11.45
C THR A 272 -1.06 22.88 11.55
N ARG A 273 -0.76 24.14 11.90
CA ARG A 273 -1.77 25.22 11.86
C ARG A 273 -2.35 25.43 10.45
N ASP A 274 -1.58 25.13 9.42
CA ASP A 274 -2.00 25.19 8.00
C ASP A 274 -2.64 23.89 7.52
N HIS A 275 -3.11 23.05 8.45
CA HIS A 275 -3.80 21.78 8.20
C HIS A 275 -3.01 20.67 7.48
N GLN A 276 -1.68 20.79 7.40
CA GLN A 276 -0.82 19.73 6.83
C GLN A 276 -0.68 18.56 7.82
N LEU A 277 -0.68 17.33 7.32
CA LEU A 277 -0.52 16.13 8.15
C LEU A 277 0.87 16.06 8.78
N LEU A 278 0.91 15.79 10.08
CA LEU A 278 2.13 15.52 10.85
C LEU A 278 2.15 14.09 11.42
N GLU A 279 1.03 13.38 11.34
CA GLU A 279 0.83 12.07 11.94
C GLU A 279 -0.01 11.19 11.01
N SER A 280 0.35 9.91 10.84
CA SER A 280 -0.50 8.90 10.21
C SER A 280 -1.49 8.30 11.22
N PRO A 281 -2.56 7.60 10.78
CA PRO A 281 -3.43 6.85 11.68
C PRO A 281 -2.66 5.83 12.51
N GLN A 282 -1.66 5.16 11.92
CA GLN A 282 -0.85 4.16 12.61
C GLN A 282 0.06 4.80 13.67
N GLU A 283 0.65 5.95 13.39
CA GLU A 283 1.42 6.71 14.37
C GLU A 283 0.52 7.23 15.51
N MET A 284 -0.71 7.65 15.19
CA MET A 284 -1.71 8.02 16.18
C MET A 284 -2.01 6.87 17.15
N TYR A 285 -2.28 5.66 16.62
CA TYR A 285 -2.53 4.50 17.46
C TYR A 285 -1.32 4.10 18.29
N LEU A 286 -0.12 4.20 17.73
CA LEU A 286 1.10 3.96 18.49
C LEU A 286 1.28 4.99 19.62
N GLY A 287 1.03 6.27 19.36
CA GLY A 287 1.08 7.33 20.37
C GLY A 287 0.08 7.10 21.51
N ILE A 288 -1.14 6.64 21.19
CA ILE A 288 -2.13 6.24 22.18
C ILE A 288 -1.64 5.04 23.00
N ALA A 289 -1.06 4.02 22.33
CA ALA A 289 -0.53 2.85 23.00
C ALA A 289 0.64 3.18 23.94
N LEU A 290 1.55 4.07 23.56
CA LEU A 290 2.60 4.61 24.41
C LEU A 290 2.02 5.31 25.65
N HIS A 291 0.99 6.13 25.46
CA HIS A 291 0.32 6.81 26.58
C HIS A 291 -0.30 5.80 27.56
N LEU A 292 -1.04 4.81 27.04
CA LEU A 292 -1.74 3.84 27.90
C LEU A 292 -0.78 2.95 28.67
N ALA A 293 0.36 2.59 28.07
CA ALA A 293 1.35 1.68 28.67
C ALA A 293 2.41 2.39 29.53
N MET A 294 2.46 3.73 29.60
CA MET A 294 3.57 4.45 30.22
C MET A 294 3.77 4.15 31.70
N ASN A 295 2.72 3.75 32.41
CA ASN A 295 2.75 3.45 33.85
C ASN A 295 2.92 1.94 34.14
N GLU A 296 3.08 1.11 33.13
CA GLU A 296 3.32 -0.33 33.31
C GLU A 296 4.73 -0.57 33.87
N ASN A 297 4.82 -1.28 34.98
CA ASN A 297 6.08 -1.52 35.67
C ASN A 297 6.87 -2.71 35.10
N THR A 298 6.16 -3.61 34.42
CA THR A 298 6.74 -4.82 33.82
C THR A 298 6.29 -4.97 32.37
N ASP A 299 7.20 -5.38 31.49
CA ASP A 299 6.93 -5.64 30.06
C ASP A 299 6.21 -4.44 29.36
N ARG A 300 6.65 -3.23 29.65
CA ARG A 300 6.01 -2.00 29.14
C ARG A 300 5.90 -1.98 27.62
N LEU A 301 6.96 -2.35 26.90
CA LEU A 301 6.92 -2.43 25.44
C LEU A 301 5.99 -3.54 24.92
N GLY A 302 5.88 -4.67 25.62
CA GLY A 302 4.88 -5.68 25.31
C GLY A 302 3.45 -5.18 25.47
N TRP A 303 3.18 -4.30 26.45
CA TRP A 303 1.88 -3.63 26.58
C TRP A 303 1.65 -2.63 25.45
N VAL A 304 2.67 -1.86 25.05
CA VAL A 304 2.58 -0.97 23.88
C VAL A 304 2.19 -1.77 22.63
N GLU A 305 2.84 -2.90 22.38
CA GLU A 305 2.52 -3.76 21.24
C GLU A 305 1.08 -4.29 21.28
N ARG A 306 0.62 -4.76 22.46
CA ARG A 306 -0.77 -5.26 22.63
C ARG A 306 -1.79 -4.18 22.36
N PHE A 307 -1.65 -2.99 22.96
CA PHE A 307 -2.55 -1.87 22.74
C PHE A 307 -2.53 -1.40 21.29
N TYR A 308 -1.34 -1.25 20.70
CA TYR A 308 -1.21 -0.88 19.29
C TYR A 308 -1.91 -1.89 18.38
N ASN A 309 -1.69 -3.18 18.58
CA ASN A 309 -2.30 -4.22 17.75
C ASN A 309 -3.82 -4.22 17.85
N MET A 310 -4.39 -4.11 19.04
CA MET A 310 -5.85 -4.07 19.24
C MET A 310 -6.49 -2.85 18.56
N LEU A 311 -5.88 -1.68 18.70
CA LEU A 311 -6.39 -0.43 18.13
C LEU A 311 -6.23 -0.39 16.62
N SER A 312 -5.05 -0.69 16.11
CA SER A 312 -4.71 -0.57 14.71
C SER A 312 -5.34 -1.64 13.81
N ARG A 313 -5.70 -2.80 14.38
CA ARG A 313 -6.48 -3.86 13.70
C ARG A 313 -7.99 -3.63 13.81
N LEU A 314 -8.42 -2.53 14.43
CA LEU A 314 -9.83 -2.20 14.65
C LEU A 314 -10.59 -3.24 15.49
N GLU A 315 -9.90 -4.00 16.35
CA GLU A 315 -10.51 -4.96 17.27
C GLU A 315 -11.24 -4.21 18.41
N VAL A 316 -10.73 -3.03 18.77
CA VAL A 316 -11.29 -2.11 19.77
C VAL A 316 -11.25 -0.69 19.22
N THR A 317 -12.31 0.06 19.41
CA THR A 317 -12.34 1.51 19.21
C THR A 317 -12.38 2.25 20.54
N MET A 318 -11.68 3.39 20.61
CA MET A 318 -11.64 4.21 21.81
C MET A 318 -12.61 5.38 21.70
N ALA A 319 -13.04 5.90 22.87
CA ALA A 319 -13.83 7.11 22.92
C ALA A 319 -13.05 8.31 22.34
N THR A 320 -13.80 9.27 21.79
CA THR A 320 -13.24 10.50 21.20
C THR A 320 -12.16 11.17 22.04
N PRO A 321 -12.30 11.36 23.37
CA PRO A 321 -11.25 12.00 24.17
C PRO A 321 -9.93 11.22 24.18
N THR A 322 -9.99 9.88 24.19
CA THR A 322 -8.78 9.06 24.14
C THR A 322 -8.09 9.20 22.78
N LEU A 323 -8.84 9.07 21.67
CA LEU A 323 -8.29 9.25 20.32
C LEU A 323 -7.69 10.64 20.10
N SER A 324 -8.35 11.67 20.65
CA SER A 324 -7.93 13.06 20.47
C SER A 324 -6.77 13.48 21.35
N ASN A 325 -6.71 13.00 22.60
CA ASN A 325 -5.91 13.63 23.65
C ASN A 325 -4.83 12.73 24.26
N ALA A 326 -4.90 11.39 24.12
CA ALA A 326 -4.02 10.46 24.84
C ALA A 326 -2.51 10.70 24.67
N ARG A 327 -2.09 11.47 23.70
CA ARG A 327 -0.68 11.79 23.43
C ARG A 327 -0.36 13.28 23.40
N LYS A 328 -1.40 14.12 23.61
CA LYS A 328 -1.26 15.58 23.59
C LYS A 328 -0.88 16.13 24.95
N PRO A 329 -0.39 17.37 25.03
CA PRO A 329 -0.03 17.99 26.31
C PRO A 329 -1.19 18.00 27.29
N TYR A 330 -2.40 18.29 26.83
CA TYR A 330 -3.62 18.20 27.62
C TYR A 330 -4.34 16.88 27.34
N HIS A 331 -4.12 15.89 28.20
CA HIS A 331 -4.52 14.50 27.98
C HIS A 331 -5.71 14.05 28.85
N GLN A 332 -6.77 14.83 28.87
CA GLN A 332 -8.02 14.42 29.50
C GLN A 332 -8.71 13.36 28.63
N LEU A 333 -9.00 12.17 29.18
CA LEU A 333 -9.49 11.00 28.42
C LEU A 333 -10.94 10.63 28.72
N SER A 334 -11.59 11.27 29.70
CA SER A 334 -12.99 10.96 30.05
C SER A 334 -13.96 11.58 29.05
N SER A 335 -14.92 10.79 28.56
CA SER A 335 -15.95 11.25 27.63
C SER A 335 -17.23 11.70 28.33
N CYS A 336 -17.46 11.22 29.57
CA CYS A 336 -18.70 11.46 30.29
C CYS A 336 -18.40 11.81 31.75
N PHE A 337 -19.15 12.78 32.27
CA PHE A 337 -19.12 13.19 33.65
C PHE A 337 -20.56 13.14 34.17
N ILE A 338 -20.75 12.47 35.32
CA ILE A 338 -22.07 12.27 35.92
C ILE A 338 -22.07 13.01 37.26
N ASP A 339 -23.10 13.80 37.50
CA ASP A 339 -23.36 14.44 38.77
C ASP A 339 -24.81 14.13 39.20
N THR A 340 -25.03 14.01 40.50
CA THR A 340 -26.35 13.87 41.09
C THR A 340 -26.84 15.24 41.60
N VAL A 341 -27.95 15.69 41.03
CA VAL A 341 -28.56 16.97 41.43
C VAL A 341 -29.45 16.74 42.65
N PRO A 342 -29.04 17.20 43.86
CA PRO A 342 -29.89 17.14 45.06
C PRO A 342 -31.12 18.02 44.90
N ASP A 343 -32.24 17.57 45.50
CA ASP A 343 -33.50 18.34 45.52
C ASP A 343 -33.45 19.48 46.54
N SER A 344 -32.59 20.46 46.25
CA SER A 344 -32.46 21.71 47.01
C SER A 344 -31.87 22.78 46.13
N LEU A 345 -32.18 24.04 46.40
CA LEU A 345 -31.67 25.16 45.63
C LEU A 345 -30.13 25.18 45.62
N THR A 346 -29.51 24.97 46.78
CA THR A 346 -28.05 24.88 46.92
C THR A 346 -27.49 23.72 46.13
N GLY A 347 -28.14 22.54 46.13
CA GLY A 347 -27.72 21.38 45.37
C GLY A 347 -27.78 21.63 43.87
N ILE A 348 -28.85 22.22 43.37
CA ILE A 348 -29.03 22.57 41.94
C ILE A 348 -27.91 23.51 41.47
N TYR A 349 -27.67 24.62 42.20
CA TYR A 349 -26.61 25.55 41.80
C TYR A 349 -25.21 24.97 41.89
N ARG A 350 -24.94 24.09 42.88
CA ARG A 350 -23.68 23.36 42.97
C ARG A 350 -23.46 22.47 41.74
N SER A 351 -24.48 21.74 41.29
CA SER A 351 -24.37 20.91 40.08
C SER A 351 -24.15 21.75 38.83
N ILE A 352 -24.81 22.90 38.70
CA ILE A 352 -24.56 23.87 37.64
C ILE A 352 -23.10 24.34 37.63
N ASP A 353 -22.55 24.70 38.81
CA ASP A 353 -21.15 25.10 38.96
C ASP A 353 -20.21 23.95 38.55
N ASN A 354 -20.46 22.69 39.01
CA ASN A 354 -19.71 21.51 38.63
C ASN A 354 -19.66 21.33 37.11
N PHE A 355 -20.81 21.43 36.42
CA PHE A 355 -20.88 21.33 34.98
C PHE A 355 -20.11 22.43 34.25
N ALA A 356 -20.18 23.67 34.77
CA ALA A 356 -19.43 24.79 34.22
C ALA A 356 -17.92 24.59 34.36
N GLN A 357 -17.45 24.09 35.51
CA GLN A 357 -16.04 23.80 35.77
C GLN A 357 -15.53 22.66 34.86
N VAL A 358 -16.30 21.58 34.70
CA VAL A 358 -15.97 20.48 33.81
C VAL A 358 -15.92 20.93 32.35
N SER A 359 -16.87 21.77 31.92
CA SER A 359 -16.93 22.28 30.55
C SER A 359 -15.76 23.18 30.18
N LYS A 360 -15.22 23.91 31.15
CA LYS A 360 -14.08 24.81 30.94
C LYS A 360 -12.78 24.03 30.77
#